data_3a93560eebe154090e8a45811fb9c326
#
_entry.id   3a93560eebe154090e8a45811fb9c326
#
_cell.length_a   1.000
_cell.length_b   1.000
_cell.length_c   1.000
_cell.angle_alpha   90.00
_cell.angle_beta   90.00
_cell.angle_gamma   90.00
#
_symmetry.space_group_name_H-M   'P 1'
#
loop_
_entity.id
_entity.type
_entity.pdbx_description
1 polymer ?
#
loop_
_entity_poly.entity_id
_entity_poly.type
_entity_poly.pdbx_seq_one_letter_code
_entity_poly.pdbx_strand_id
1 'polypeptide(L)'
;MSALFHPLRVRAIEPDTAEAVIVSFDVPEALREVFGFTQGQYLTLRSDIDGQDLRRSYSICAGVDDGELRVGVRKVRGGVFSNWIHANLRAGDTLSVMAPQGRFFVPLDPAAKRHHVGIAGGSGITPILSIMKTVLAREP
;
A
#
# COMPACT_ATOMS: atom_id res chain seq x y z
N MET A 1 18.72 -1.88 -15.33
CA MET A 1 18.27 -2.94 -14.42
C MET A 1 16.76 -3.02 -14.40
N SER A 2 16.21 -4.20 -14.58
CA SER A 2 14.78 -4.39 -14.41
C SER A 2 14.43 -4.30 -12.93
N ALA A 3 13.27 -3.73 -12.63
CA ALA A 3 12.76 -3.70 -11.28
C ALA A 3 12.48 -5.13 -10.79
N LEU A 4 12.79 -5.39 -9.52
CA LEU A 4 12.60 -6.72 -8.93
C LEU A 4 11.23 -6.81 -8.28
N PHE A 5 10.41 -7.73 -8.77
CA PHE A 5 9.11 -8.07 -8.20
C PHE A 5 9.21 -9.35 -7.39
N HIS A 6 8.52 -9.38 -6.27
CA HIS A 6 8.42 -10.56 -5.40
C HIS A 6 7.00 -11.05 -5.35
N PRO A 7 6.78 -12.37 -5.38
CA PRO A 7 5.43 -12.90 -5.20
C PRO A 7 5.01 -12.76 -3.74
N LEU A 8 3.91 -12.07 -3.50
CA LEU A 8 3.31 -11.98 -2.18
C LEU A 8 1.90 -12.57 -2.21
N ARG A 9 1.59 -13.34 -1.19
CA ARG A 9 0.26 -13.88 -1.02
C ARG A 9 -0.67 -12.80 -0.48
N VAL A 10 -1.86 -12.74 -1.03
CA VAL A 10 -2.92 -11.87 -0.51
C VAL A 10 -3.47 -12.49 0.77
N ARG A 11 -3.31 -11.82 1.88
CA ARG A 11 -3.80 -12.25 3.18
C ARG A 11 -5.29 -12.02 3.33
N ALA A 12 -5.76 -10.85 2.93
CA ALA A 12 -7.15 -10.45 3.06
C ALA A 12 -7.50 -9.37 2.05
N ILE A 13 -8.76 -9.33 1.66
CA ILE A 13 -9.34 -8.24 0.88
C ILE A 13 -10.60 -7.82 1.61
N GLU A 14 -10.63 -6.58 2.09
CA GLU A 14 -11.74 -6.06 2.88
C GLU A 14 -12.40 -4.90 2.15
N PRO A 15 -13.72 -4.94 1.96
CA PRO A 15 -14.44 -3.77 1.47
C PRO A 15 -14.27 -2.61 2.45
N ASP A 16 -13.96 -1.43 1.92
CA ASP A 16 -13.87 -0.22 2.72
C ASP A 16 -15.06 0.69 2.41
N THR A 17 -15.28 0.92 1.11
CA THR A 17 -16.44 1.65 0.61
C THR A 17 -17.03 0.87 -0.56
N ALA A 18 -18.11 1.38 -1.16
CA ALA A 18 -18.67 0.78 -2.36
C ALA A 18 -17.69 0.72 -3.53
N GLU A 19 -16.65 1.58 -3.51
CA GLU A 19 -15.70 1.75 -4.60
C GLU A 19 -14.26 1.43 -4.23
N ALA A 20 -13.98 1.02 -2.99
CA ALA A 20 -12.62 0.76 -2.53
C ALA A 20 -12.52 -0.52 -1.72
N VAL A 21 -11.38 -1.18 -1.86
CA VAL A 21 -11.02 -2.35 -1.04
C VAL A 21 -9.65 -2.13 -0.44
N ILE A 22 -9.42 -2.75 0.71
CA ILE A 22 -8.11 -2.81 1.35
C ILE A 22 -7.53 -4.18 1.08
N VAL A 23 -6.38 -4.21 0.43
CA VAL A 23 -5.64 -5.44 0.13
C VAL A 23 -4.48 -5.57 1.11
N SER A 24 -4.48 -6.62 1.91
CA SER A 24 -3.41 -6.92 2.85
C SER A 24 -2.58 -8.09 2.33
N PHE A 25 -1.27 -8.02 2.55
CA PHE A 25 -0.33 -9.03 2.06
C PHE A 25 0.35 -9.76 3.21
N ASP A 26 0.59 -11.06 3.02
CA ASP A 26 1.49 -11.82 3.88
C ASP A 26 2.92 -11.61 3.37
N VAL A 27 3.80 -11.19 4.26
CA VAL A 27 5.22 -11.01 3.95
C VAL A 27 6.00 -12.18 4.56
N PRO A 28 6.59 -13.07 3.73
CA PRO A 28 7.43 -14.15 4.26
C PRO A 28 8.61 -13.58 5.05
N GLU A 29 9.09 -14.33 6.03
CA GLU A 29 10.22 -13.89 6.86
C GLU A 29 11.45 -13.54 6.02
N ALA A 30 11.73 -14.28 4.98
CA ALA A 30 12.84 -14.04 4.06
C ALA A 30 12.75 -12.68 3.33
N LEU A 31 11.56 -12.09 3.23
CA LEU A 31 11.33 -10.82 2.56
C LEU A 31 11.00 -9.68 3.53
N ARG A 32 11.09 -9.92 4.83
CA ARG A 32 10.70 -8.93 5.83
C ARG A 32 11.48 -7.63 5.71
N GLU A 33 12.79 -7.71 5.48
CA GLU A 33 13.62 -6.52 5.29
C GLU A 33 13.30 -5.79 3.98
N VAL A 34 13.03 -6.55 2.91
CA VAL A 34 12.71 -6.00 1.59
C VAL A 34 11.42 -5.16 1.65
N PHE A 35 10.43 -5.62 2.42
CA PHE A 35 9.13 -4.96 2.51
C PHE A 35 8.96 -4.09 3.76
N GLY A 36 10.04 -3.79 4.47
CA GLY A 36 10.03 -2.74 5.47
C GLY A 36 9.74 -1.41 4.78
N PHE A 37 8.79 -0.64 5.30
CA PHE A 37 8.41 0.61 4.66
C PHE A 37 8.52 1.80 5.60
N THR A 38 8.64 2.99 4.98
CA THR A 38 8.53 4.29 5.64
C THR A 38 7.14 4.83 5.36
N GLN A 39 6.56 5.52 6.33
CA GLN A 39 5.23 6.13 6.18
C GLN A 39 5.17 7.02 4.94
N GLY A 40 4.10 6.90 4.18
CA GLY A 40 3.91 7.67 2.93
C GLY A 40 4.43 6.99 1.68
N GLN A 41 5.07 5.84 1.80
CA GLN A 41 5.54 5.08 0.64
C GLN A 41 4.41 4.31 -0.04
N TYR A 42 4.68 3.80 -1.24
CA TYR A 42 3.73 3.04 -2.05
C TYR A 42 4.32 1.70 -2.49
N LEU A 43 3.43 0.79 -2.86
CA LEU A 43 3.77 -0.48 -3.50
C LEU A 43 3.38 -0.40 -4.98
N THR A 44 4.18 -1.04 -5.83
CA THR A 44 3.80 -1.27 -7.22
C THR A 44 3.38 -2.73 -7.36
N LEU A 45 2.15 -2.94 -7.80
CA LEU A 45 1.57 -4.26 -8.04
C LEU A 45 1.61 -4.57 -9.51
N ARG A 46 1.84 -5.84 -9.84
CA ARG A 46 1.93 -6.31 -11.22
C ARG A 46 1.11 -7.56 -11.39
N SER A 47 0.36 -7.64 -12.49
CA SER A 47 -0.38 -8.84 -12.87
C SER A 47 -0.57 -8.90 -14.36
N ASP A 48 -0.68 -10.12 -14.89
CA ASP A 48 -1.12 -10.37 -16.26
C ASP A 48 -2.65 -10.32 -16.29
N ILE A 49 -3.20 -9.40 -17.07
CA ILE A 49 -4.64 -9.24 -17.22
C ILE A 49 -4.95 -9.26 -18.72
N ASP A 50 -5.69 -10.26 -19.15
CA ASP A 50 -6.05 -10.47 -20.57
C ASP A 50 -4.83 -10.45 -21.48
N GLY A 51 -3.74 -11.08 -21.06
CA GLY A 51 -2.50 -11.18 -21.83
C GLY A 51 -1.62 -9.94 -21.77
N GLN A 52 -2.00 -8.92 -21.00
CA GLN A 52 -1.21 -7.70 -20.82
C GLN A 52 -0.55 -7.67 -19.48
N ASP A 53 0.75 -7.36 -19.47
CA ASP A 53 1.52 -7.14 -18.23
C ASP A 53 1.23 -5.72 -17.74
N LEU A 54 0.42 -5.60 -16.72
CA LEU A 54 0.01 -4.32 -16.16
C LEU A 54 0.63 -4.08 -14.78
N ARG A 55 1.04 -2.84 -14.55
CA ARG A 55 1.61 -2.38 -13.28
C ARG A 55 0.89 -1.13 -12.82
N ARG A 56 0.58 -1.08 -11.52
CA ARG A 56 -0.04 0.11 -10.91
C ARG A 56 0.49 0.28 -9.50
N SER A 57 0.63 1.53 -9.09
CA SER A 57 1.13 1.88 -7.76
C SER A 57 -0.02 2.31 -6.86
N TYR A 58 0.02 1.81 -5.62
CA TYR A 58 -0.95 2.14 -4.59
C TYR A 58 -0.22 2.46 -3.30
N SER A 59 -0.62 3.56 -2.66
CA SER A 59 0.00 3.98 -1.40
C SER A 59 -0.30 3.00 -0.28
N ILE A 60 0.70 2.77 0.57
CA ILE A 60 0.53 1.97 1.78
C ILE A 60 -0.35 2.76 2.74
N CYS A 61 -1.39 2.13 3.28
CA CYS A 61 -2.33 2.78 4.19
C CYS A 61 -2.19 2.32 5.64
N ALA A 62 -1.18 1.51 5.94
CA ALA A 62 -0.86 1.08 7.30
C ALA A 62 0.20 1.97 7.93
N GLY A 63 0.20 2.09 9.26
CA GLY A 63 1.31 2.68 9.99
C GLY A 63 2.49 1.71 10.07
N VAL A 64 3.71 2.21 10.21
CA VAL A 64 4.91 1.37 10.20
C VAL A 64 4.95 0.37 11.37
N ASP A 65 4.23 0.65 12.43
CA ASP A 65 4.18 -0.22 13.61
C ASP A 65 2.94 -1.12 13.66
N ASP A 66 2.10 -1.10 12.64
CA ASP A 66 0.86 -1.90 12.62
C ASP A 66 1.10 -3.40 12.43
N GLY A 67 2.29 -3.79 11.98
CA GLY A 67 2.59 -5.19 11.68
C GLY A 67 1.88 -5.70 10.45
N GLU A 68 1.40 -4.82 9.60
CA GLU A 68 0.64 -5.14 8.40
C GLU A 68 1.18 -4.39 7.20
N LEU A 69 1.11 -5.03 6.03
CA LEU A 69 1.42 -4.40 4.75
C LEU A 69 0.13 -4.39 3.93
N ARG A 70 -0.45 -3.22 3.73
CA ARG A 70 -1.72 -3.09 3.02
C ARG A 70 -1.84 -1.82 2.22
N VAL A 71 -2.60 -1.91 1.14
CA VAL A 71 -2.88 -0.79 0.24
C VAL A 71 -4.38 -0.64 0.04
N GLY A 72 -4.83 0.59 -0.18
CA GLY A 72 -6.19 0.87 -0.57
C GLY A 72 -6.29 0.94 -2.09
N VAL A 73 -7.21 0.20 -2.67
CA VAL A 73 -7.43 0.18 -4.11
C VAL A 73 -8.82 0.72 -4.41
N ARG A 74 -8.86 1.94 -4.93
CA ARG A 74 -10.11 2.55 -5.38
C ARG A 74 -10.39 2.11 -6.80
N LYS A 75 -11.66 1.77 -7.06
CA LYS A 75 -12.14 1.43 -8.39
C LYS A 75 -12.11 2.67 -9.28
N VAL A 76 -11.29 2.66 -10.31
CA VAL A 76 -11.20 3.75 -11.28
C VAL A 76 -12.13 3.43 -12.46
N ARG A 77 -13.01 4.34 -12.81
CA ARG A 77 -13.91 4.16 -13.95
C ARG A 77 -13.11 3.96 -15.22
N GLY A 78 -13.32 2.83 -15.89
CA GLY A 78 -12.56 2.44 -17.08
C GLY A 78 -11.14 1.94 -16.79
N GLY A 79 -10.72 1.89 -15.52
CA GLY A 79 -9.40 1.37 -15.13
C GLY A 79 -9.38 -0.16 -15.20
N VAL A 80 -8.41 -0.71 -15.90
CA VAL A 80 -8.32 -2.17 -16.08
C VAL A 80 -7.86 -2.86 -14.79
N PHE A 81 -6.77 -2.39 -14.20
CA PHE A 81 -6.15 -3.04 -13.03
C PHE A 81 -7.03 -2.95 -11.79
N SER A 82 -7.53 -1.77 -11.44
CA SER A 82 -8.34 -1.58 -10.24
C SER A 82 -9.65 -2.37 -10.30
N ASN A 83 -10.30 -2.40 -11.46
CA ASN A 83 -11.52 -3.17 -11.64
C ASN A 83 -11.25 -4.68 -11.62
N TRP A 84 -10.12 -5.13 -12.14
CA TRP A 84 -9.71 -6.52 -12.07
C TRP A 84 -9.50 -6.95 -10.62
N ILE A 85 -8.85 -6.13 -9.81
CA ILE A 85 -8.66 -6.42 -8.37
C ILE A 85 -10.02 -6.61 -7.69
N HIS A 86 -10.94 -5.67 -7.89
CA HIS A 86 -12.28 -5.75 -7.29
C HIS A 86 -13.06 -6.97 -7.71
N ALA A 87 -12.93 -7.37 -8.98
CA ALA A 87 -13.74 -8.46 -9.54
C ALA A 87 -13.12 -9.85 -9.30
N ASN A 88 -11.80 -9.96 -9.29
CA ASN A 88 -11.12 -11.25 -9.40
C ASN A 88 -10.20 -11.61 -8.24
N LEU A 89 -9.56 -10.63 -7.61
CA LEU A 89 -8.56 -10.92 -6.58
C LEU A 89 -9.23 -11.46 -5.32
N ARG A 90 -8.66 -12.54 -4.78
CA ARG A 90 -9.17 -13.21 -3.57
C ARG A 90 -8.05 -13.47 -2.60
N ALA A 91 -8.38 -13.57 -1.31
CA ALA A 91 -7.43 -14.01 -0.29
C ALA A 91 -6.87 -15.39 -0.68
N GLY A 92 -5.57 -15.54 -0.55
CA GLY A 92 -4.84 -16.72 -0.98
C GLY A 92 -4.21 -16.61 -2.37
N ASP A 93 -4.66 -15.67 -3.19
CA ASP A 93 -4.03 -15.39 -4.48
C ASP A 93 -2.64 -14.79 -4.28
N THR A 94 -1.81 -14.87 -5.31
CA THR A 94 -0.47 -14.30 -5.30
C THR A 94 -0.39 -13.16 -6.30
N LEU A 95 0.17 -12.04 -5.89
CA LEU A 95 0.51 -10.92 -6.76
C LEU A 95 2.01 -10.69 -6.76
N SER A 96 2.53 -10.16 -7.87
CA SER A 96 3.90 -9.68 -7.93
C SER A 96 3.94 -8.25 -7.38
N VAL A 97 4.80 -8.02 -6.40
CA VAL A 97 4.88 -6.75 -5.69
C VAL A 97 6.33 -6.27 -5.62
N MET A 98 6.54 -5.02 -5.96
CA MET A 98 7.85 -4.38 -5.85
C MET A 98 8.04 -3.86 -4.42
N ALA A 99 9.29 -3.84 -3.94
CA ALA A 99 9.63 -3.26 -2.64
C ALA A 99 9.07 -1.84 -2.50
N PRO A 100 8.74 -1.41 -1.26
CA PRO A 100 8.20 -0.07 -1.04
C PRO A 100 9.11 1.02 -1.58
N GLN A 101 8.51 2.06 -2.16
CA GLN A 101 9.20 3.20 -2.75
C GLN A 101 8.46 4.50 -2.44
N GLY A 102 9.15 5.62 -2.61
CA GLY A 102 8.54 6.93 -2.48
C GLY A 102 9.18 7.78 -1.40
N ARG A 103 8.99 9.10 -1.52
CA ARG A 103 9.59 10.10 -0.63
C ARG A 103 8.56 11.04 -0.01
N PHE A 104 7.30 10.67 -0.03
CA PHE A 104 6.24 11.51 0.51
C PHE A 104 6.16 11.37 2.03
N PHE A 105 7.20 11.84 2.71
CA PHE A 105 7.25 11.81 4.17
C PHE A 105 8.27 12.83 4.70
N VAL A 106 8.14 13.14 5.98
CA VAL A 106 9.11 13.91 6.76
C VAL A 106 9.75 12.94 7.76
N PRO A 107 11.07 13.01 7.97
CA PRO A 107 11.72 12.15 8.96
C PRO A 107 11.07 12.30 10.34
N LEU A 108 10.88 11.17 11.03
CA LEU A 108 10.31 11.14 12.37
C LEU A 108 11.32 11.68 13.39
N ASP A 109 10.82 12.40 14.36
CA ASP A 109 11.61 12.90 15.48
C ASP A 109 10.79 12.77 16.77
N PRO A 110 11.08 11.75 17.61
CA PRO A 110 10.32 11.53 18.85
C PRO A 110 10.37 12.71 19.83
N ALA A 111 11.39 13.57 19.73
CA ALA A 111 11.53 14.75 20.57
C ALA A 111 10.86 16.00 19.98
N ALA A 112 10.35 15.92 18.76
CA ALA A 112 9.74 17.06 18.08
C ALA A 112 8.39 17.41 18.72
N LYS A 113 8.13 18.70 18.81
CA LYS A 113 6.83 19.25 19.21
C LYS A 113 6.22 19.96 18.02
N ARG A 114 5.75 19.18 17.07
CA ARG A 114 5.24 19.69 15.79
C ARG A 114 3.73 19.54 15.68
N HIS A 115 3.14 20.43 14.93
CA HIS A 115 1.74 20.32 14.53
C HIS A 115 1.70 19.88 13.07
N HIS A 116 1.22 18.68 12.84
CA HIS A 116 1.09 18.13 11.49
C HIS A 116 -0.31 18.39 10.93
N VAL A 117 -0.37 18.86 9.68
CA VAL A 117 -1.64 19.05 8.98
C VAL A 117 -1.61 18.23 7.70
N GLY A 118 -2.57 17.34 7.54
CA GLY A 118 -2.74 16.54 6.35
C GLY A 118 -3.98 16.99 5.58
N ILE A 119 -3.83 17.14 4.26
CA ILE A 119 -4.94 17.51 3.38
C ILE A 119 -5.07 16.44 2.31
N ALA A 120 -6.23 15.79 2.24
CA ALA A 120 -6.50 14.74 1.27
C ALA A 120 -7.78 15.06 0.50
N GLY A 121 -7.69 15.01 -0.83
CA GLY A 121 -8.83 15.27 -1.71
C GLY A 121 -9.27 14.03 -2.50
N GLY A 122 -9.24 12.85 -1.90
CA GLY A 122 -9.59 11.59 -2.55
C GLY A 122 -8.63 10.49 -2.14
N SER A 123 -8.03 9.77 -3.12
CA SER A 123 -7.12 8.66 -2.85
C SER A 123 -5.85 9.06 -2.10
N GLY A 124 -5.53 10.33 -2.03
CA GLY A 124 -4.43 10.86 -1.22
C GLY A 124 -4.56 10.58 0.27
N ILE A 125 -5.74 10.17 0.74
CA ILE A 125 -5.92 9.80 2.15
C ILE A 125 -5.06 8.60 2.57
N THR A 126 -4.75 7.67 1.66
CA THR A 126 -4.01 6.46 2.02
C THR A 126 -2.59 6.75 2.50
N PRO A 127 -1.75 7.55 1.80
CA PRO A 127 -0.44 7.90 2.34
C PRO A 127 -0.53 8.79 3.58
N ILE A 128 -1.50 9.68 3.65
CA ILE A 128 -1.71 10.54 4.81
C ILE A 128 -2.10 9.71 6.02
N LEU A 129 -2.93 8.68 5.85
CA LEU A 129 -3.31 7.78 6.93
C LEU A 129 -2.07 7.03 7.47
N SER A 130 -1.21 6.53 6.59
CA SER A 130 0.05 5.87 6.97
C SER A 130 0.92 6.81 7.79
N ILE A 131 1.07 8.06 7.35
CA ILE A 131 1.86 9.09 8.03
C ILE A 131 1.24 9.42 9.39
N MET A 132 -0.07 9.66 9.44
CA MET A 132 -0.78 9.96 10.69
C MET A 132 -0.59 8.87 11.74
N LYS A 133 -0.84 7.64 11.39
CA LYS A 133 -0.73 6.50 12.30
C LYS A 133 0.70 6.38 12.84
N THR A 134 1.68 6.57 11.99
CA THR A 134 3.09 6.47 12.36
C THR A 134 3.50 7.64 13.25
N VAL A 135 3.12 8.86 12.91
CA VAL A 135 3.43 10.05 13.71
C VAL A 135 2.79 9.95 15.09
N LEU A 136 1.53 9.56 15.18
CA LEU A 136 0.85 9.41 16.46
C LEU A 136 1.50 8.35 17.35
N ALA A 137 2.07 7.32 16.76
CA ALA A 137 2.76 6.28 17.49
C ALA A 137 4.18 6.67 17.95
N ARG A 138 4.89 7.49 17.16
CA ARG A 138 6.31 7.76 17.37
C ARG A 138 6.67 9.21 17.74
N GLU A 139 5.75 10.14 17.60
CA GLU A 139 5.92 11.54 18.02
C GLU A 139 4.80 11.91 19.00
N PRO A 140 4.81 11.35 20.21
CA PRO A 140 3.74 11.60 21.17
C PRO A 140 3.77 13.01 21.75
#